data_678cc64552b1ae584f088f2abc07d36f
#
_entry.id   678cc64552b1ae584f088f2abc07d36f
#
_cell.length_a   1.000
_cell.length_b   1.000
_cell.length_c   1.000
_cell.angle_alpha   90.00
_cell.angle_beta   90.00
_cell.angle_gamma   90.00
#
_symmetry.space_group_name_H-M   'P 1'
#
loop_
_entity.id
_entity.type
_entity.pdbx_description
1 polymer ?
#
loop_
_entity_poly.entity_id
_entity_poly.type
_entity_poly.pdbx_seq_one_letter_code
_entity_poly.pdbx_strand_id
1 'polypeptide(L)'
;MRTNTNTRRLTLNAILLAMGLVLHQITPPIFTIKPDTTLIMLFTLMVINRDSYKTCLVAGIVAGIFAGMTSAFPGGQIPNVIDKFLTTNIIFLVMTLSYRLPFVRNLGDKVKDLIVTGIMMVIGTFVSGTIFLTAAQII
;
A
#
# COMPACT_ATOMS: atom_id res chain seq x y z
N MET A 1 12.29 3.40 -26.34
CA MET A 1 12.68 2.47 -25.27
C MET A 1 12.27 2.97 -23.91
N ARG A 2 12.55 4.22 -23.54
CA ARG A 2 12.08 4.81 -22.27
C ARG A 2 10.56 4.78 -22.15
N THR A 3 9.85 5.09 -23.23
CA THR A 3 8.39 5.12 -23.27
C THR A 3 7.81 3.73 -22.93
N ASN A 4 8.40 2.67 -23.47
CA ASN A 4 7.93 1.31 -23.23
C ASN A 4 8.11 0.90 -21.76
N THR A 5 9.22 1.28 -21.11
CA THR A 5 9.47 0.97 -19.71
C THR A 5 8.46 1.69 -18.82
N ASN A 6 8.20 2.97 -19.07
CA ASN A 6 7.22 3.75 -18.31
C ASN A 6 5.81 3.22 -18.50
N THR A 7 5.45 2.83 -19.74
CA THR A 7 4.15 2.24 -20.04
C THR A 7 3.98 0.90 -19.35
N ARG A 8 5.04 0.07 -19.32
CA ARG A 8 5.02 -1.22 -18.62
C ARG A 8 4.82 -1.04 -17.12
N ARG A 9 5.52 -0.08 -16.52
CA ARG A 9 5.34 0.24 -15.08
C ARG A 9 3.93 0.70 -14.80
N LEU A 10 3.42 1.62 -15.61
CA LEU A 10 2.07 2.14 -15.45
C LEU A 10 1.03 1.01 -15.56
N THR A 11 1.18 0.14 -16.55
CA THR A 11 0.31 -1.02 -16.73
C THR A 11 0.38 -1.97 -15.54
N LEU A 12 1.58 -2.27 -15.06
CA LEU A 12 1.78 -3.13 -13.90
C LEU A 12 1.15 -2.53 -12.65
N ASN A 13 1.34 -1.24 -12.42
CA ASN A 13 0.76 -0.53 -11.28
C ASN A 13 -0.77 -0.58 -11.34
N ALA A 14 -1.34 -0.36 -12.51
CA ALA A 14 -2.79 -0.42 -12.69
C ALA A 14 -3.33 -1.83 -12.43
N ILE A 15 -2.62 -2.87 -12.89
CA ILE A 15 -3.00 -4.27 -12.67
C ILE A 15 -2.94 -4.60 -11.17
N LEU A 16 -1.87 -4.19 -10.48
CA LEU A 16 -1.74 -4.44 -9.05
C LEU A 16 -2.85 -3.78 -8.25
N LEU A 17 -3.18 -2.54 -8.57
CA LEU A 17 -4.28 -1.83 -7.89
C LEU A 17 -5.63 -2.47 -8.18
N ALA A 18 -5.86 -2.89 -9.42
CA ALA A 18 -7.08 -3.58 -9.80
C ALA A 18 -7.21 -4.92 -9.09
N MET A 19 -6.12 -5.68 -8.97
CA MET A 19 -6.10 -6.94 -8.22
C MET A 19 -6.41 -6.69 -6.76
N GLY A 20 -5.84 -5.64 -6.18
CA GLY A 20 -6.12 -5.26 -4.79
C GLY A 20 -7.60 -4.97 -4.58
N LEU A 21 -8.20 -4.24 -5.50
CA LEU A 21 -9.63 -3.92 -5.46
C LEU A 21 -10.49 -5.19 -5.53
N VAL A 22 -10.21 -6.06 -6.50
CA VAL A 22 -10.97 -7.31 -6.68
C VAL A 22 -10.82 -8.21 -5.46
N LEU A 23 -9.59 -8.39 -4.96
CA LEU A 23 -9.34 -9.22 -3.79
C LEU A 23 -10.04 -8.66 -2.55
N HIS A 24 -10.00 -7.34 -2.37
CA HIS A 24 -10.67 -6.69 -1.24
C HIS A 24 -12.19 -6.87 -1.33
N GLN A 25 -12.73 -6.87 -2.54
CA GLN A 25 -14.17 -7.01 -2.75
C GLN A 25 -14.65 -8.43 -2.48
N ILE A 26 -13.89 -9.45 -2.89
CA ILE A 26 -14.28 -10.85 -2.70
C ILE A 26 -13.91 -11.40 -1.32
N THR A 27 -13.04 -10.71 -0.57
CA THR A 27 -12.67 -11.14 0.77
C THR A 27 -13.84 -10.92 1.72
N PRO A 28 -14.29 -11.96 2.47
CA PRO A 28 -15.41 -11.80 3.40
C PRO A 28 -15.00 -10.98 4.61
N PRO A 29 -15.90 -10.15 5.14
CA PRO A 29 -15.61 -9.40 6.37
C PRO A 29 -15.57 -10.35 7.58
N ILE A 30 -14.63 -10.11 8.49
CA ILE A 30 -14.52 -10.80 9.77
C ILE A 30 -14.97 -9.79 10.83
N PHE A 31 -16.10 -10.06 11.49
CA PHE A 31 -16.68 -9.15 12.49
C PHE A 31 -16.79 -7.69 12.01
N THR A 32 -17.25 -7.47 10.79
CA THR A 32 -17.41 -6.16 10.13
C THR A 32 -16.11 -5.55 9.62
N ILE A 33 -14.97 -6.18 9.86
CA ILE A 33 -13.66 -5.70 9.37
C ILE A 33 -13.18 -6.64 8.28
N LYS A 34 -12.81 -6.09 7.13
CA LYS A 34 -12.19 -6.86 6.05
C LYS A 34 -10.68 -6.81 6.17
N PRO A 35 -9.99 -7.94 5.96
CA PRO A 35 -8.54 -7.88 5.74
C PRO A 35 -8.22 -6.95 4.57
N ASP A 36 -7.23 -6.08 4.74
CA ASP A 36 -6.95 -5.04 3.75
C ASP A 36 -5.97 -5.54 2.71
N THR A 37 -6.51 -6.24 1.71
CA THR A 37 -5.71 -6.75 0.59
C THR A 37 -5.19 -5.64 -0.31
N THR A 38 -5.80 -4.44 -0.26
CA THR A 38 -5.29 -3.30 -1.03
C THR A 38 -3.93 -2.86 -0.53
N LEU A 39 -3.65 -3.01 0.78
CA LEU A 39 -2.33 -2.71 1.35
C LEU A 39 -1.25 -3.61 0.77
N ILE A 40 -1.53 -4.89 0.61
CA ILE A 40 -0.57 -5.85 0.05
C ILE A 40 -0.14 -5.40 -1.35
N MET A 41 -1.10 -5.08 -2.18
CA MET A 41 -0.83 -4.64 -3.55
C MET A 41 -0.16 -3.27 -3.58
N LEU A 42 -0.58 -2.36 -2.70
CA LEU A 42 0.01 -1.03 -2.59
C LEU A 42 1.49 -1.11 -2.21
N PHE A 43 1.82 -1.91 -1.19
CA PHE A 43 3.21 -2.02 -0.74
C PHE A 43 4.09 -2.72 -1.78
N THR A 44 3.56 -3.72 -2.47
CA THR A 44 4.27 -4.34 -3.59
C THR A 44 4.56 -3.30 -4.68
N LEU A 45 3.57 -2.49 -5.02
CA LEU A 45 3.70 -1.42 -6.00
C LEU A 45 4.75 -0.39 -5.54
N MET A 46 4.77 -0.04 -4.26
CA MET A 46 5.74 0.91 -3.72
C MET A 46 7.16 0.38 -3.84
N VAL A 47 7.39 -0.91 -3.60
CA VAL A 47 8.72 -1.51 -3.76
C VAL A 47 9.15 -1.47 -5.22
N ILE A 48 8.26 -1.74 -6.15
CA ILE A 48 8.55 -1.69 -7.58
C ILE A 48 8.88 -0.25 -8.01
N ASN A 49 8.20 0.73 -7.43
CA ASN A 49 8.34 2.15 -7.79
C ASN A 49 9.07 2.95 -6.72
N ARG A 50 10.00 2.34 -5.99
CA ARG A 50 10.70 3.01 -4.88
C ARG A 50 11.53 4.22 -5.30
N ASP A 51 11.81 4.35 -6.58
CA ASP A 51 12.53 5.48 -7.16
C ASP A 51 11.63 6.70 -7.42
N SER A 52 10.31 6.56 -7.26
CA SER A 52 9.35 7.62 -7.56
C SER A 52 8.33 7.77 -6.42
N TYR A 53 8.59 8.73 -5.53
CA TYR A 53 7.66 9.08 -4.45
C TYR A 53 6.29 9.49 -5.00
N LYS A 54 6.28 10.27 -6.08
CA LYS A 54 5.04 10.75 -6.70
C LYS A 54 4.16 9.60 -7.16
N THR A 55 4.74 8.59 -7.80
CA THR A 55 4.01 7.40 -8.24
C THR A 55 3.42 6.65 -7.05
N CYS A 56 4.20 6.48 -5.99
CA CYS A 56 3.73 5.82 -4.77
C CYS A 56 2.59 6.60 -4.11
N LEU A 57 2.70 7.93 -4.07
CA LEU A 57 1.66 8.78 -3.48
C LEU A 57 0.36 8.69 -4.26
N VAL A 58 0.42 8.78 -5.58
CA VAL A 58 -0.77 8.65 -6.45
C VAL A 58 -1.40 7.27 -6.26
N ALA A 59 -0.58 6.22 -6.21
CA ALA A 59 -1.08 4.86 -5.97
C ALA A 59 -1.76 4.74 -4.60
N GLY A 60 -1.22 5.39 -3.59
CA GLY A 60 -1.81 5.41 -2.25
C GLY A 60 -3.20 6.07 -2.26
N ILE A 61 -3.34 7.19 -2.96
CA ILE A 61 -4.62 7.88 -3.09
C ILE A 61 -5.63 6.99 -3.81
N VAL A 62 -5.23 6.38 -4.93
CA VAL A 62 -6.11 5.49 -5.70
C VAL A 62 -6.51 4.27 -4.86
N ALA A 63 -5.55 3.67 -4.14
CA ALA A 63 -5.84 2.54 -3.25
C ALA A 63 -6.83 2.93 -2.15
N GLY A 64 -6.70 4.15 -1.62
CA GLY A 64 -7.62 4.68 -0.63
C GLY A 64 -9.03 4.82 -1.16
N ILE A 65 -9.17 5.33 -2.38
CA ILE A 65 -10.46 5.44 -3.05
C ILE A 65 -11.09 4.05 -3.25
N PHE A 66 -10.30 3.10 -3.75
CA PHE A 66 -10.77 1.73 -3.97
C PHE A 66 -11.19 1.06 -2.65
N ALA A 67 -10.38 1.21 -1.60
CA ALA A 67 -10.70 0.66 -0.28
C ALA A 67 -11.97 1.30 0.29
N GLY A 68 -12.13 2.60 0.08
CA GLY A 68 -13.33 3.31 0.51
C GLY A 68 -14.59 2.82 -0.19
N MET A 69 -14.49 2.61 -1.51
CA MET A 69 -15.62 2.12 -2.31
C MET A 69 -16.07 0.71 -1.93
N THR A 70 -15.14 -0.11 -1.46
CA THR A 70 -15.40 -1.51 -1.11
C THR A 70 -15.43 -1.77 0.39
N SER A 71 -15.44 -0.71 1.20
CA SER A 71 -15.41 -0.81 2.65
C SER A 71 -16.69 -1.45 3.19
N ALA A 72 -16.54 -2.42 4.08
CA ALA A 72 -17.64 -3.00 4.83
C ALA A 72 -17.95 -2.18 6.08
N PHE A 73 -17.09 -1.25 6.46
CA PHE A 73 -17.26 -0.42 7.65
C PHE A 73 -18.20 0.75 7.32
N PRO A 74 -19.26 0.96 8.10
CA PRO A 74 -20.18 2.08 7.85
C PRO A 74 -19.45 3.43 7.92
N GLY A 75 -19.57 4.22 6.86
CA GLY A 75 -18.90 5.51 6.78
C GLY A 75 -17.38 5.42 6.57
N GLY A 76 -16.87 4.24 6.13
CA GLY A 76 -15.45 4.03 5.97
C GLY A 76 -14.81 4.63 4.72
N GLN A 77 -15.58 5.34 3.89
CA GLN A 77 -15.05 5.89 2.64
C GLN A 77 -13.95 6.93 2.90
N ILE A 78 -14.25 7.95 3.67
CA ILE A 78 -13.30 9.02 3.97
C ILE A 78 -12.14 8.52 4.83
N PRO A 79 -12.38 7.74 5.92
CA PRO A 79 -11.28 7.17 6.70
C PRO A 79 -10.32 6.33 5.86
N ASN A 80 -10.79 5.57 4.88
CA ASN A 80 -9.92 4.78 4.02
C ASN A 80 -9.00 5.63 3.15
N VAL A 81 -9.53 6.73 2.60
CA VAL A 81 -8.71 7.65 1.79
C VAL A 81 -7.63 8.29 2.66
N ILE A 82 -8.00 8.79 3.84
CA ILE A 82 -7.07 9.41 4.78
C ILE A 82 -6.00 8.40 5.22
N ASP A 83 -6.43 7.20 5.57
CA ASP A 83 -5.54 6.11 5.97
C ASP A 83 -4.50 5.82 4.90
N LYS A 84 -4.92 5.55 3.69
CA LYS A 84 -3.99 5.18 2.62
C LYS A 84 -3.05 6.33 2.25
N PHE A 85 -3.54 7.56 2.28
CA PHE A 85 -2.71 8.74 2.03
C PHE A 85 -1.59 8.86 3.08
N LEU A 86 -1.95 8.83 4.36
CA LEU A 86 -0.98 8.97 5.45
C LEU A 86 -0.07 7.76 5.54
N THR A 87 -0.61 6.56 5.41
CA THR A 87 0.17 5.32 5.45
C THR A 87 1.20 5.30 4.34
N THR A 88 0.85 5.71 3.13
CA THR A 88 1.79 5.75 2.00
C THR A 88 2.99 6.64 2.32
N ASN A 89 2.76 7.82 2.90
CA ASN A 89 3.84 8.74 3.25
C ASN A 89 4.75 8.13 4.32
N ILE A 90 4.17 7.58 5.38
CA ILE A 90 4.93 6.99 6.49
C ILE A 90 5.71 5.77 6.01
N ILE A 91 5.06 4.89 5.27
CA ILE A 91 5.68 3.64 4.82
C ILE A 91 6.71 3.89 3.72
N PHE A 92 6.56 4.93 2.92
CA PHE A 92 7.60 5.32 1.97
C PHE A 92 8.89 5.67 2.72
N LEU A 93 8.77 6.40 3.83
CA LEU A 93 9.92 6.70 4.68
C LEU A 93 10.51 5.42 5.28
N VAL A 94 9.68 4.54 5.80
CA VAL A 94 10.12 3.25 6.35
C VAL A 94 10.83 2.42 5.28
N MET A 95 10.29 2.36 4.08
CA MET A 95 10.90 1.65 2.95
C MET A 95 12.29 2.21 2.62
N THR A 96 12.39 3.53 2.52
CA THR A 96 13.66 4.19 2.22
C THR A 96 14.71 3.89 3.29
N LEU A 97 14.32 3.97 4.56
CA LEU A 97 15.22 3.67 5.68
C LEU A 97 15.60 2.19 5.70
N SER A 98 14.67 1.29 5.40
CA SER A 98 14.93 -0.15 5.36
C SER A 98 15.99 -0.51 4.31
N TYR A 99 15.93 0.12 3.14
CA TYR A 99 16.94 -0.13 2.10
C TYR A 99 18.32 0.40 2.47
N ARG A 100 18.41 1.32 3.44
CA ARG A 100 19.68 1.88 3.92
C ARG A 100 20.30 1.06 5.05
N LEU A 101 19.57 0.11 5.63
CA LEU A 101 20.10 -0.69 6.72
C LEU A 101 21.30 -1.54 6.24
N PRO A 102 22.40 -1.60 7.03
CA PRO A 102 23.61 -2.30 6.58
C PRO A 102 23.38 -3.77 6.27
N PHE A 103 22.62 -4.49 7.11
CA PHE A 103 22.37 -5.91 6.88
C PHE A 103 21.49 -6.17 5.66
N VAL A 104 20.60 -5.24 5.33
CA VAL A 104 19.74 -5.35 4.15
C VAL A 104 20.54 -5.05 2.88
N ARG A 105 21.44 -4.07 2.95
CA ARG A 105 22.27 -3.68 1.79
C ARG A 105 23.15 -4.79 1.27
N ASN A 106 23.56 -5.70 2.14
CA ASN A 106 24.47 -6.79 1.80
C ASN A 106 23.75 -8.01 1.23
N LEU A 107 22.42 -7.98 1.16
CA LEU A 107 21.62 -9.09 0.66
C LEU A 107 21.45 -9.00 -0.87
N GLY A 108 21.14 -10.14 -1.49
CA GLY A 108 20.78 -10.16 -2.90
C GLY A 108 19.50 -9.38 -3.16
N ASP A 109 19.34 -8.89 -4.40
CA ASP A 109 18.24 -7.99 -4.75
C ASP A 109 16.86 -8.57 -4.43
N LYS A 110 16.64 -9.84 -4.76
CA LYS A 110 15.33 -10.49 -4.50
C LYS A 110 15.07 -10.65 -3.00
N VAL A 111 16.09 -11.06 -2.25
CA VAL A 111 15.98 -11.24 -0.79
C VAL A 111 15.79 -9.89 -0.12
N LYS A 112 16.50 -8.87 -0.58
CA LYS A 112 16.36 -7.50 -0.09
C LYS A 112 14.93 -7.01 -0.25
N ASP A 113 14.36 -7.13 -1.44
CA ASP A 113 13.01 -6.68 -1.72
C ASP A 113 11.98 -7.46 -0.88
N LEU A 114 12.19 -8.75 -0.70
CA LEU A 114 11.30 -9.60 0.10
C LEU A 114 11.31 -9.18 1.57
N ILE A 115 12.49 -8.94 2.13
CA ILE A 115 12.64 -8.52 3.54
C ILE A 115 12.02 -7.14 3.76
N VAL A 116 12.31 -6.19 2.87
CA VAL A 116 11.76 -4.83 2.97
C VAL A 116 10.23 -4.87 2.85
N THR A 117 9.71 -5.65 1.92
CA THR A 117 8.25 -5.82 1.79
C THR A 117 7.64 -6.40 3.07
N GLY A 118 8.29 -7.40 3.68
CA GLY A 118 7.85 -7.97 4.95
C GLY A 118 7.81 -6.93 6.07
N ILE A 119 8.86 -6.12 6.19
CA ILE A 119 8.93 -5.03 7.17
C ILE A 119 7.79 -4.04 6.93
N MET A 120 7.58 -3.64 5.69
CA MET A 120 6.50 -2.72 5.31
C MET A 120 5.13 -3.30 5.66
N MET A 121 4.91 -4.59 5.43
CA MET A 121 3.64 -5.24 5.75
C MET A 121 3.34 -5.20 7.24
N VAL A 122 4.32 -5.55 8.08
CA VAL A 122 4.13 -5.56 9.53
C VAL A 122 3.88 -4.14 10.06
N ILE A 123 4.78 -3.22 9.78
CA ILE A 123 4.68 -1.84 10.26
C ILE A 123 3.46 -1.16 9.64
N GLY A 124 3.26 -1.36 8.33
CA GLY A 124 2.17 -0.74 7.59
C GLY A 124 0.79 -1.17 8.07
N THR A 125 0.62 -2.44 8.42
CA THR A 125 -0.64 -2.93 8.94
C THR A 125 -1.00 -2.24 10.26
N PHE A 126 -0.03 -2.11 11.17
CA PHE A 126 -0.26 -1.41 12.44
C PHE A 126 -0.54 0.08 12.20
N VAL A 127 0.26 0.74 11.38
CA VAL A 127 0.09 2.16 11.07
C VAL A 127 -1.26 2.41 10.41
N SER A 128 -1.60 1.62 9.39
CA SER A 128 -2.85 1.76 8.65
C SER A 128 -4.06 1.52 9.56
N GLY A 129 -4.04 0.46 10.36
CA GLY A 129 -5.12 0.16 11.29
C GLY A 129 -5.33 1.28 12.30
N THR A 130 -4.24 1.82 12.87
CA THR A 130 -4.32 2.92 13.83
C THR A 130 -4.89 4.17 13.18
N ILE A 131 -4.42 4.54 12.00
CA ILE A 131 -4.88 5.73 11.29
C ILE A 131 -6.36 5.59 10.91
N PHE A 132 -6.74 4.42 10.39
CA PHE A 132 -8.13 4.17 9.99
C PHE A 132 -9.07 4.29 11.17
N LEU A 133 -8.76 3.63 12.29
CA LEU A 133 -9.60 3.67 13.47
C LEU A 133 -9.68 5.08 14.06
N THR A 134 -8.56 5.79 14.10
CA THR A 134 -8.53 7.17 14.59
C THR A 134 -9.38 8.08 13.71
N ALA A 135 -9.23 7.98 12.39
CA ALA A 135 -10.00 8.78 11.45
C ALA A 135 -11.48 8.45 11.54
N ALA A 136 -11.85 7.19 11.69
CA ALA A 136 -13.23 6.76 11.83
C ALA A 136 -13.88 7.29 13.10
N GLN A 137 -13.11 7.41 14.20
CA GLN A 137 -13.60 7.96 15.46
C GLN A 137 -13.80 9.48 15.40
N ILE A 138 -12.94 10.19 14.69
CA ILE A 138 -13.01 11.65 14.56
C ILE A 138 -14.16 12.07 13.63
N ILE A 139 -14.37 11.33 12.57
CA ILE A 139 -15.43 11.60 11.61
C ILE A 139 -16.71 10.90 12.02
#